data_6851886d033302b348e01f4af14d617a
#
_entry.id   6851886d033302b348e01f4af14d617a
#
_cell.length_a   1.000
_cell.length_b   1.000
_cell.length_c   1.000
_cell.angle_alpha   90.00
_cell.angle_beta   90.00
_cell.angle_gamma   90.00
#
_symmetry.space_group_name_H-M   'P 1'
#
loop_
_entity.id
_entity.type
_entity.pdbx_description
1 polymer ?
#
loop_
_entity_poly.entity_id
_entity_poly.type
_entity_poly.pdbx_seq_one_letter_code
_entity_poly.pdbx_strand_id
1 'polypeptide(L)'
;MQKHQVTIKYNNDIFGVVDVYLNDIHLISLHKNQTHTFETYAGLNTIKVKVSGTDYKPFIRQINLRGNQSFTINGYFSNARLINYLASWLVFDFILIVLFLSSELLKNFFWLFVLFLSLPFAVQIGHALYYFILKKG
;
A
#
# COMPACT_ATOMS: atom_id res chain seq x y z
N MET A 1 2.75 -34.45 11.32
CA MET A 1 3.00 -33.00 11.19
C MET A 1 2.02 -32.24 12.07
N GLN A 2 2.53 -31.33 12.90
CA GLN A 2 1.69 -30.55 13.81
C GLN A 2 1.01 -29.42 13.07
N LYS A 3 -0.31 -29.27 13.26
CA LYS A 3 -1.08 -28.16 12.73
C LYS A 3 -1.16 -27.04 13.75
N HIS A 4 -1.13 -25.81 13.29
CA HIS A 4 -1.29 -24.61 14.11
C HIS A 4 -2.39 -23.73 13.55
N GLN A 5 -3.06 -23.02 14.43
CA GLN A 5 -4.07 -22.04 14.06
C GLN A 5 -3.42 -20.71 13.71
N VAL A 6 -3.82 -20.16 12.58
CA VAL A 6 -3.43 -18.82 12.14
C VAL A 6 -4.68 -17.97 12.02
N THR A 7 -4.68 -16.87 12.76
CA THR A 7 -5.77 -15.88 12.71
C THR A 7 -5.30 -14.65 11.95
N ILE A 8 -6.06 -14.25 10.94
CA ILE A 8 -5.81 -13.03 10.16
C ILE A 8 -6.97 -12.07 10.38
N LYS A 9 -6.67 -10.87 10.83
CA LYS A 9 -7.62 -9.76 10.97
C LYS A 9 -7.30 -8.68 9.94
N TYR A 10 -8.31 -8.22 9.22
CA TYR A 10 -8.20 -7.07 8.33
C TYR A 10 -8.78 -5.82 9.01
N ASN A 11 -7.95 -4.79 9.18
CA ASN A 11 -8.29 -3.58 9.93
C ASN A 11 -7.90 -2.32 9.14
N ASN A 12 -8.41 -2.21 7.92
CA ASN A 12 -8.12 -1.05 7.08
C ASN A 12 -9.39 -0.47 6.45
N ASP A 13 -9.45 0.85 6.35
CA ASP A 13 -10.58 1.60 5.83
C ASP A 13 -10.44 1.98 4.35
N ILE A 14 -9.22 1.93 3.81
CA ILE A 14 -8.90 2.50 2.50
C ILE A 14 -9.26 1.54 1.37
N PHE A 15 -9.16 0.23 1.60
CA PHE A 15 -9.42 -0.79 0.59
C PHE A 15 -10.65 -1.61 0.97
N GLY A 16 -11.62 -1.72 0.07
CA GLY A 16 -12.89 -2.40 0.36
C GLY A 16 -12.69 -3.87 0.74
N VAL A 17 -12.08 -4.66 -0.14
CA VAL A 17 -11.90 -6.11 0.02
C VAL A 17 -10.45 -6.48 -0.28
N VAL A 18 -9.89 -7.38 0.51
CA VAL A 18 -8.56 -7.97 0.27
C VAL A 18 -8.65 -9.47 0.17
N ASP A 19 -7.97 -10.03 -0.83
CA ASP A 19 -7.82 -11.46 -1.02
C ASP A 19 -6.56 -11.94 -0.32
N VAL A 20 -6.72 -12.96 0.52
CA VAL A 20 -5.64 -13.58 1.29
C VAL A 20 -5.32 -14.94 0.69
N TYR A 21 -4.04 -15.16 0.44
CA TYR A 21 -3.51 -16.42 -0.07
C TYR A 21 -2.51 -17.00 0.94
N LEU A 22 -2.51 -18.31 1.05
CA LEU A 22 -1.48 -19.06 1.77
C LEU A 22 -0.80 -20.01 0.79
N ASN A 23 0.52 -19.90 0.66
CA ASN A 23 1.32 -20.71 -0.27
C ASN A 23 0.72 -20.70 -1.69
N ASP A 24 0.33 -19.50 -2.15
CA ASP A 24 -0.35 -19.21 -3.44
C ASP A 24 -1.77 -19.79 -3.62
N ILE A 25 -2.33 -20.45 -2.60
CA ILE A 25 -3.72 -20.92 -2.60
C ILE A 25 -4.59 -19.82 -2.01
N HIS A 26 -5.63 -19.40 -2.75
CA HIS A 26 -6.61 -18.44 -2.24
C HIS A 26 -7.36 -19.03 -1.04
N LEU A 27 -7.32 -18.34 0.09
CA LEU A 27 -8.01 -18.76 1.32
C LEU A 27 -9.36 -18.09 1.45
N ILE A 28 -9.37 -16.77 1.39
CA ILE A 28 -10.55 -15.96 1.68
C ILE A 28 -10.38 -14.53 1.18
N SER A 29 -11.53 -13.88 0.91
CA SER A 29 -11.62 -12.44 0.72
C SER A 29 -12.17 -11.79 1.99
N LEU A 30 -11.42 -10.87 2.57
CA LEU A 30 -11.76 -10.20 3.83
C LEU A 30 -12.25 -8.77 3.58
N HIS A 31 -13.38 -8.44 4.18
CA HIS A 31 -13.87 -7.06 4.33
C HIS A 31 -13.29 -6.41 5.59
N LYS A 32 -13.41 -5.08 5.67
CA LYS A 32 -13.01 -4.32 6.84
C LYS A 32 -13.51 -4.94 8.15
N ASN A 33 -12.63 -4.99 9.13
CA ASN A 33 -12.88 -5.52 10.48
C ASN A 33 -13.22 -7.03 10.52
N GLN A 34 -13.13 -7.74 9.43
CA GLN A 34 -13.30 -9.19 9.44
C GLN A 34 -12.03 -9.89 9.94
N THR A 35 -12.30 -11.02 10.59
CA THR A 35 -11.26 -11.93 11.10
C THR A 35 -11.53 -13.32 10.55
N HIS A 36 -10.48 -13.99 10.11
CA HIS A 36 -10.55 -15.37 9.65
C HIS A 36 -9.46 -16.21 10.32
N THR A 37 -9.85 -17.40 10.79
CA THR A 37 -8.94 -18.36 11.40
C THR A 37 -8.91 -19.63 10.56
N PHE A 38 -7.73 -20.11 10.26
CA PHE A 38 -7.50 -21.35 9.51
C PHE A 38 -6.37 -22.16 10.14
N GLU A 39 -6.31 -23.43 9.78
CA GLU A 39 -5.25 -24.33 10.22
C GLU A 39 -4.24 -24.55 9.10
N THR A 40 -2.97 -24.56 9.45
CA THR A 40 -1.89 -24.92 8.54
C THR A 40 -0.76 -25.64 9.27
N TYR A 41 0.14 -26.25 8.51
CA TYR A 41 1.26 -27.00 9.08
C TYR A 41 2.35 -26.08 9.61
N ALA A 42 3.05 -26.56 10.67
CA ALA A 42 4.26 -25.91 11.17
C ALA A 42 5.32 -25.76 10.07
N GLY A 43 6.13 -24.71 10.16
CA GLY A 43 7.22 -24.45 9.25
C GLY A 43 7.05 -23.17 8.43
N LEU A 44 7.78 -23.07 7.34
CA LEU A 44 7.80 -21.89 6.48
C LEU A 44 6.54 -21.85 5.62
N ASN A 45 5.78 -20.77 5.77
CA ASN A 45 4.59 -20.51 4.97
C ASN A 45 4.69 -19.11 4.36
N THR A 46 4.04 -18.90 3.21
CA THR A 46 3.98 -17.61 2.54
C THR A 46 2.56 -17.08 2.62
N ILE A 47 2.39 -15.92 3.27
CA ILE A 47 1.12 -15.18 3.22
C ILE A 47 1.24 -14.11 2.14
N LYS A 48 0.25 -14.07 1.24
CA LYS A 48 0.13 -13.06 0.19
C LYS A 48 -1.21 -12.38 0.33
N VAL A 49 -1.19 -11.05 0.30
CA VAL A 49 -2.39 -10.21 0.39
C VAL A 49 -2.47 -9.35 -0.86
N LYS A 50 -3.61 -9.36 -1.52
CA LYS A 50 -3.90 -8.58 -2.73
C LYS A 50 -5.20 -7.79 -2.54
N VAL A 51 -5.26 -6.56 -3.06
CA VAL A 51 -6.55 -5.83 -3.14
C VAL A 51 -7.41 -6.50 -4.21
N SER A 52 -8.61 -6.91 -3.82
CA SER A 52 -9.53 -7.63 -4.71
C SER A 52 -9.93 -6.76 -5.91
N GLY A 53 -9.98 -7.37 -7.08
CA GLY A 53 -10.37 -6.68 -8.31
C GLY A 53 -9.34 -5.68 -8.86
N THR A 54 -8.10 -5.68 -8.37
CA THR A 54 -7.05 -4.76 -8.82
C THR A 54 -5.80 -5.47 -9.31
N ASP A 55 -5.03 -4.80 -10.18
CA ASP A 55 -3.73 -5.28 -10.65
C ASP A 55 -2.57 -4.79 -9.78
N TYR A 56 -2.86 -4.27 -8.57
CA TYR A 56 -1.81 -3.83 -7.67
C TYR A 56 -0.91 -4.97 -7.24
N LYS A 57 0.38 -4.66 -7.12
CA LYS A 57 1.38 -5.61 -6.66
C LYS A 57 0.99 -6.17 -5.29
N PRO A 58 0.86 -7.50 -5.14
CA PRO A 58 0.49 -8.10 -3.87
C PRO A 58 1.59 -7.87 -2.83
N PHE A 59 1.18 -7.77 -1.59
CA PHE A 59 2.09 -7.87 -0.45
C PHE A 59 2.37 -9.35 -0.16
N ILE A 60 3.64 -9.73 -0.06
CA ILE A 60 4.08 -11.11 0.18
C ILE A 60 4.98 -11.11 1.41
N ARG A 61 4.70 -12.00 2.36
CA ARG A 61 5.52 -12.22 3.55
C ARG A 61 5.69 -13.69 3.85
N GLN A 62 6.92 -14.12 4.07
CA GLN A 62 7.23 -15.44 4.62
C GLN A 62 7.12 -15.39 6.14
N ILE A 63 6.45 -16.39 6.71
CA ILE A 63 6.27 -16.60 8.14
C ILE A 63 6.72 -17.99 8.51
N ASN A 64 7.42 -18.11 9.64
CA ASN A 64 7.79 -19.42 10.21
C ASN A 64 6.86 -19.72 11.39
N LEU A 65 5.97 -20.69 11.20
CA LEU A 65 4.97 -21.08 12.18
C LEU A 65 5.56 -22.11 13.15
N ARG A 66 5.71 -21.68 14.41
CA ARG A 66 6.15 -22.54 15.52
C ARG A 66 5.05 -22.73 16.58
N GLY A 67 3.84 -22.24 16.35
CA GLY A 67 2.69 -22.24 17.24
C GLY A 67 1.54 -21.47 16.65
N ASN A 68 0.46 -21.33 17.41
CA ASN A 68 -0.67 -20.48 17.00
C ASN A 68 -0.23 -19.03 16.91
N GLN A 69 -0.57 -18.36 15.82
CA GLN A 69 -0.18 -16.97 15.55
C GLN A 69 -1.34 -16.15 15.05
N SER A 70 -1.33 -14.88 15.43
CA SER A 70 -2.28 -13.88 14.93
C SER A 70 -1.56 -12.81 14.13
N PHE A 71 -2.16 -12.40 13.02
CA PHE A 71 -1.65 -11.34 12.15
C PHE A 71 -2.76 -10.33 11.89
N THR A 72 -2.39 -9.06 11.91
CA THR A 72 -3.31 -7.98 11.51
C THR A 72 -2.80 -7.36 10.22
N ILE A 73 -3.66 -7.32 9.21
CA ILE A 73 -3.43 -6.60 7.97
C ILE A 73 -3.88 -5.16 8.19
N ASN A 74 -2.94 -4.24 8.27
CA ASN A 74 -3.21 -2.81 8.38
C ASN A 74 -2.82 -2.13 7.07
N GLY A 75 -3.59 -1.13 6.64
CA GLY A 75 -3.12 -0.18 5.65
C GLY A 75 -2.07 0.73 6.27
N TYR A 76 -0.98 0.95 5.61
CA TYR A 76 0.10 1.78 6.14
C TYR A 76 0.54 2.85 5.15
N PHE A 77 0.66 4.06 5.65
CA PHE A 77 1.41 5.12 5.00
C PHE A 77 2.91 4.85 5.16
N SER A 78 3.61 4.59 4.07
CA SER A 78 5.07 4.61 4.12
C SER A 78 5.54 6.05 4.14
N ASN A 79 5.78 6.59 5.35
CA ASN A 79 6.31 7.94 5.54
C ASN A 79 7.57 8.18 4.70
N ALA A 80 8.44 7.19 4.57
CA ALA A 80 9.68 7.31 3.80
C ALA A 80 9.42 7.54 2.30
N ARG A 81 8.44 6.85 1.71
CA ARG A 81 8.07 7.08 0.31
C ARG A 81 7.35 8.41 0.12
N LEU A 82 6.44 8.75 1.03
CA LEU A 82 5.78 10.04 1.00
C LEU A 82 6.81 11.18 1.05
N ILE A 83 7.79 11.10 1.95
CA ILE A 83 8.87 12.09 2.06
C ILE A 83 9.69 12.15 0.77
N ASN A 84 10.07 11.02 0.19
CA ASN A 84 10.83 10.99 -1.06
C ASN A 84 10.03 11.57 -2.23
N TYR A 85 8.74 11.32 -2.30
CA TYR A 85 7.86 11.92 -3.29
C TYR A 85 7.75 13.43 -3.10
N LEU A 86 7.49 13.89 -1.86
CA LEU A 86 7.41 15.32 -1.55
C LEU A 86 8.73 16.03 -1.88
N ALA A 87 9.87 15.43 -1.53
CA ALA A 87 11.18 16.00 -1.84
C ALA A 87 11.41 16.11 -3.37
N SER A 88 11.09 15.06 -4.13
CA SER A 88 11.21 15.08 -5.61
C SER A 88 10.33 16.15 -6.24
N TRP A 89 9.13 16.32 -5.71
CA TRP A 89 8.19 17.34 -6.18
C TRP A 89 8.64 18.75 -5.84
N LEU A 90 9.15 18.99 -4.63
CA LEU A 90 9.68 20.30 -4.26
C LEU A 90 10.82 20.74 -5.21
N VAL A 91 11.69 19.81 -5.59
CA VAL A 91 12.77 20.10 -6.56
C VAL A 91 12.17 20.43 -7.94
N PHE A 92 11.20 19.65 -8.40
CA PHE A 92 10.53 19.88 -9.69
C PHE A 92 9.78 21.21 -9.71
N ASP A 93 9.02 21.53 -8.66
CA ASP A 93 8.31 22.78 -8.48
C ASP A 93 9.27 23.97 -8.47
N PHE A 94 10.40 23.85 -7.78
CA PHE A 94 11.43 24.89 -7.76
C PHE A 94 11.95 25.17 -9.17
N ILE A 95 12.27 24.15 -9.96
CA ILE A 95 12.71 24.29 -11.34
C ILE A 95 11.64 24.98 -12.19
N LEU A 96 10.37 24.57 -12.04
CA LEU A 96 9.26 25.19 -12.78
C LEU A 96 9.07 26.65 -12.40
N ILE A 97 9.19 27.01 -11.11
CA ILE A 97 9.10 28.39 -10.64
C ILE A 97 10.20 29.25 -11.27
N VAL A 98 11.44 28.76 -11.29
CA VAL A 98 12.57 29.45 -11.89
C VAL A 98 12.33 29.67 -13.39
N LEU A 99 11.88 28.65 -14.12
CA LEU A 99 11.52 28.74 -15.54
C LEU A 99 10.37 29.71 -15.77
N PHE A 100 9.36 29.70 -14.90
CA PHE A 100 8.22 30.62 -14.97
C PHE A 100 8.65 32.09 -14.78
N LEU A 101 9.50 32.37 -13.80
CA LEU A 101 10.00 33.72 -13.51
C LEU A 101 10.91 34.23 -14.62
N SER A 102 11.62 33.36 -15.33
CA SER A 102 12.55 33.71 -16.41
C SER A 102 11.89 33.85 -17.78
N SER A 103 10.62 33.40 -17.95
CA SER A 103 9.93 33.40 -19.25
C SER A 103 8.67 34.26 -19.24
N GLU A 104 8.65 35.31 -20.03
CA GLU A 104 7.46 36.18 -20.22
C GLU A 104 6.28 35.43 -20.84
N LEU A 105 6.56 34.44 -21.69
CA LEU A 105 5.55 33.63 -22.36
C LEU A 105 4.77 32.74 -21.37
N LEU A 106 5.44 32.22 -20.34
CA LEU A 106 4.80 31.35 -19.30
C LEU A 106 3.93 32.16 -18.34
N LYS A 107 4.21 33.46 -18.13
CA LYS A 107 3.39 34.32 -17.26
C LYS A 107 1.95 34.47 -17.76
N ASN A 108 1.74 34.40 -19.06
CA ASN A 108 0.41 34.49 -19.66
C ASN A 108 -0.42 33.18 -19.47
N PHE A 109 0.21 32.08 -19.10
CA PHE A 109 -0.43 30.77 -18.88
C PHE A 109 -0.43 30.35 -17.42
N PHE A 110 -0.56 31.28 -16.49
CA PHE A 110 -0.49 31.03 -15.04
C PHE A 110 -1.40 29.90 -14.58
N TRP A 111 -2.62 29.79 -15.10
CA TRP A 111 -3.56 28.72 -14.73
C TRP A 111 -3.13 27.33 -15.20
N LEU A 112 -2.51 27.23 -16.38
CA LEU A 112 -1.92 25.98 -16.86
C LEU A 112 -0.74 25.55 -15.96
N PHE A 113 0.04 26.49 -15.49
CA PHE A 113 1.13 26.28 -14.56
C PHE A 113 0.62 25.70 -13.23
N VAL A 114 -0.44 26.27 -12.63
CA VAL A 114 -1.07 25.77 -11.40
C VAL A 114 -1.65 24.37 -11.60
N LEU A 115 -2.25 24.10 -12.73
CA LEU A 115 -2.79 22.77 -13.08
C LEU A 115 -1.67 21.73 -13.23
N PHE A 116 -0.57 22.08 -13.86
CA PHE A 116 0.61 21.20 -13.97
C PHE A 116 1.26 20.90 -12.64
N LEU A 117 1.25 21.83 -11.69
CA LEU A 117 1.75 21.65 -10.33
C LEU A 117 0.86 20.71 -9.49
N SER A 118 -0.46 20.78 -9.65
CA SER A 118 -1.39 20.10 -8.75
C SER A 118 -1.76 18.67 -9.17
N LEU A 119 -1.85 18.38 -10.46
CA LEU A 119 -2.33 17.11 -10.98
C LEU A 119 -1.41 15.91 -10.67
N PRO A 120 -0.10 16.01 -10.91
CA PRO A 120 0.81 14.92 -10.58
C PRO A 120 0.90 14.66 -9.09
N PHE A 121 0.76 15.68 -8.25
CA PHE A 121 0.76 15.57 -6.79
C PHE A 121 -0.41 14.70 -6.29
N ALA A 122 -1.62 14.94 -6.81
CA ALA A 122 -2.80 14.16 -6.47
C ALA A 122 -2.69 12.68 -6.88
N VAL A 123 -2.16 12.40 -8.08
CA VAL A 123 -1.98 11.04 -8.59
C VAL A 123 -0.93 10.27 -7.77
N GLN A 124 0.15 10.91 -7.37
CA GLN A 124 1.22 10.24 -6.66
C GLN A 124 0.95 10.04 -5.17
N ILE A 125 0.21 10.94 -4.53
CA ILE A 125 -0.33 10.68 -3.18
C ILE A 125 -1.21 9.43 -3.20
N GLY A 126 -2.07 9.27 -4.19
CA GLY A 126 -2.87 8.06 -4.37
C GLY A 126 -2.01 6.79 -4.46
N HIS A 127 -0.91 6.81 -5.21
CA HIS A 127 0.02 5.67 -5.32
C HIS A 127 0.86 5.41 -4.07
N ALA A 128 1.25 6.45 -3.32
CA ALA A 128 2.02 6.31 -2.08
C ALA A 128 1.20 5.70 -0.93
N LEU A 129 -0.12 5.80 -1.00
CA LEU A 129 -1.06 5.28 0.00
C LEU A 129 -1.19 3.76 0.00
N TYR A 130 -0.69 3.06 -1.03
CA TYR A 130 -0.88 1.62 -1.20
C TYR A 130 0.21 0.77 -0.51
N TYR A 131 0.15 0.65 0.82
CA TYR A 131 0.96 -0.30 1.57
C TYR A 131 0.15 -1.09 2.57
N PHE A 132 0.20 -2.41 2.44
CA PHE A 132 -0.23 -3.32 3.49
C PHE A 132 0.96 -3.72 4.36
N ILE A 133 0.77 -3.70 5.66
CA ILE A 133 1.68 -4.33 6.61
C ILE A 133 0.94 -5.46 7.31
N LEU A 134 1.56 -6.63 7.29
CA LEU A 134 1.19 -7.73 8.16
C LEU A 134 1.90 -7.51 9.49
N LYS A 135 1.17 -7.10 10.52
CA LYS A 135 1.71 -6.94 11.86
C LYS A 135 1.37 -8.18 12.68
N LYS A 136 2.39 -8.76 13.31
CA LYS A 136 2.18 -9.82 14.30
C LYS A 136 1.45 -9.23 15.49
N GLY A 137 0.30 -9.79 15.82
CA GLY A 137 -0.49 -9.44 16.99
C GLY A 137 0.05 -10.08 18.26
#